data_e41e217c8a379c70ea5a564f96b7768f
#
_entry.id   e41e217c8a379c70ea5a564f96b7768f
#
_cell.length_a   1.000
_cell.length_b   1.000
_cell.length_c   1.000
_cell.angle_alpha   90.00
_cell.angle_beta   90.00
_cell.angle_gamma   90.00
#
_symmetry.space_group_name_H-M   'P 1'
#
loop_
_entity.id
_entity.type
_entity.pdbx_description
1 polymer ?
#
loop_
_entity_poly.entity_id
_entity_poly.type
_entity_poly.pdbx_seq_one_letter_code
_entity_poly.pdbx_strand_id
1 'polypeptide(L)'
;MIVDRCIREVTDTMSKVTTIYNQTLIGLFNEDRKLLKQMVRESEALYQAAHERKHEVLPTLLELQENYVETGHYYVQIVDYLDEVAKALVHITRPSFDHINNNHEGFRVDQLEDLKRVNEQVSTIYTKINEMLRTNRFEQLDEILRLRDELFDTLAAAIKSQIKRVKAKASTTRSSILYLTIINETKTMVLQSRNLLKSQKYFLSKS
;
A
#
# COMPACT_ATOMS: atom_id res chain seq x y z
N MET A 1 6.46 -11.48 24.19
CA MET A 1 7.84 -11.06 23.82
C MET A 1 7.79 -9.90 22.85
N ILE A 2 8.85 -9.12 22.72
CA ILE A 2 8.92 -7.94 21.85
C ILE A 2 8.73 -8.30 20.37
N VAL A 3 9.35 -9.39 19.91
CA VAL A 3 9.24 -9.90 18.53
C VAL A 3 7.79 -10.20 18.17
N ASP A 4 7.02 -10.88 19.03
CA ASP A 4 5.61 -11.19 18.77
C ASP A 4 4.74 -9.92 18.71
N ARG A 5 5.08 -8.90 19.51
CA ARG A 5 4.41 -7.59 19.43
C ARG A 5 4.65 -6.95 18.07
N CYS A 6 5.90 -6.89 17.62
CA CYS A 6 6.26 -6.32 16.32
C CYS A 6 5.55 -7.04 15.17
N ILE A 7 5.54 -8.37 15.19
CA ILE A 7 4.87 -9.19 14.17
C ILE A 7 3.36 -8.89 14.13
N ARG A 8 2.68 -8.85 15.28
CA ARG A 8 1.25 -8.53 15.34
C ARG A 8 0.97 -7.14 14.79
N GLU A 9 1.75 -6.14 15.17
CA GLU A 9 1.57 -4.77 14.70
C GLU A 9 1.74 -4.64 13.18
N VAL A 10 2.72 -5.32 12.60
CA VAL A 10 2.91 -5.37 11.14
C VAL A 10 1.73 -6.05 10.47
N THR A 11 1.32 -7.21 10.97
CA THR A 11 0.21 -7.99 10.41
C THR A 11 -1.10 -7.21 10.45
N ASP A 12 -1.42 -6.57 11.57
CA ASP A 12 -2.62 -5.76 11.74
C ASP A 12 -2.61 -4.52 10.80
N THR A 13 -1.46 -3.84 10.71
CA THR A 13 -1.31 -2.68 9.85
C THR A 13 -1.49 -3.07 8.38
N MET A 14 -0.84 -4.13 7.91
CA MET A 14 -0.93 -4.57 6.52
C MET A 14 -2.32 -5.09 6.15
N SER A 15 -3.03 -5.71 7.07
CA SER A 15 -4.44 -6.08 6.89
C SER A 15 -5.33 -4.86 6.70
N LYS A 16 -5.14 -3.81 7.50
CA LYS A 16 -5.86 -2.53 7.36
C LYS A 16 -5.52 -1.83 6.05
N VAL A 17 -4.24 -1.80 5.65
CA VAL A 17 -3.81 -1.25 4.35
C VAL A 17 -4.59 -1.90 3.21
N THR A 18 -4.68 -3.22 3.20
CA THR A 18 -5.40 -3.98 2.17
C THR A 18 -6.87 -3.58 2.08
N THR A 19 -7.53 -3.51 3.22
CA THR A 19 -8.96 -3.13 3.31
C THR A 19 -9.18 -1.68 2.85
N ILE A 20 -8.38 -0.74 3.34
CA ILE A 20 -8.50 0.69 3.01
C ILE A 20 -8.26 0.92 1.51
N TYR A 21 -7.24 0.30 0.93
CA TYR A 21 -6.97 0.41 -0.50
C TYR A 21 -8.16 -0.04 -1.35
N ASN A 22 -8.66 -1.24 -1.09
CA ASN A 22 -9.81 -1.79 -1.82
C ASN A 22 -11.07 -0.92 -1.65
N GLN A 23 -11.39 -0.52 -0.44
CA GLN A 23 -12.55 0.32 -0.15
C GLN A 23 -12.45 1.72 -0.77
N THR A 24 -11.24 2.26 -0.87
CA THR A 24 -11.00 3.55 -1.54
C THR A 24 -11.32 3.47 -3.03
N LEU A 25 -10.88 2.41 -3.71
CA LEU A 25 -11.21 2.23 -5.13
C LEU A 25 -12.71 1.97 -5.34
N ILE A 26 -13.35 1.17 -4.48
CA ILE A 26 -14.80 0.99 -4.50
C ILE A 26 -15.53 2.33 -4.31
N GLY A 27 -15.08 3.13 -3.36
CA GLY A 27 -15.64 4.48 -3.12
C GLY A 27 -15.50 5.39 -4.34
N LEU A 28 -14.38 5.32 -5.06
CA LEU A 28 -14.19 6.05 -6.33
C LEU A 28 -15.11 5.53 -7.44
N PHE A 29 -15.25 4.21 -7.59
CA PHE A 29 -16.10 3.61 -8.63
C PHE A 29 -17.57 3.97 -8.45
N ASN A 30 -18.02 4.11 -7.20
CA ASN A 30 -19.38 4.44 -6.84
C ASN A 30 -19.59 5.92 -6.51
N GLU A 31 -18.54 6.75 -6.60
CA GLU A 31 -18.57 8.16 -6.18
C GLU A 31 -19.11 8.34 -4.74
N ASP A 32 -18.78 7.39 -3.86
CA ASP A 32 -19.25 7.35 -2.48
C ASP A 32 -18.40 8.27 -1.58
N ARG A 33 -18.83 9.51 -1.47
CA ARG A 33 -18.18 10.55 -0.66
C ARG A 33 -18.03 10.16 0.81
N LYS A 34 -19.05 9.49 1.38
CA LYS A 34 -19.04 9.09 2.79
C LYS A 34 -17.97 8.01 3.04
N LEU A 35 -17.93 6.99 2.19
CA LEU A 35 -16.92 5.94 2.26
C LEU A 35 -15.51 6.51 2.08
N LEU A 36 -15.31 7.36 1.09
CA LEU A 36 -14.00 7.99 0.84
C LEU A 36 -13.54 8.84 2.02
N LYS A 37 -14.44 9.60 2.65
CA LYS A 37 -14.12 10.37 3.87
C LYS A 37 -13.70 9.47 5.03
N GLN A 38 -14.35 8.33 5.19
CA GLN A 38 -13.97 7.32 6.18
C GLN A 38 -12.57 6.76 5.87
N MET A 39 -12.28 6.43 4.62
CA MET A 39 -10.97 5.89 4.21
C MET A 39 -9.85 6.91 4.43
N VAL A 40 -10.09 8.19 4.21
CA VAL A 40 -9.12 9.25 4.57
C VAL A 40 -8.80 9.20 6.07
N ARG A 41 -9.80 9.18 6.93
CA ARG A 41 -9.60 9.14 8.39
C ARG A 41 -8.83 7.91 8.83
N GLU A 42 -9.20 6.74 8.32
CA GLU A 42 -8.55 5.48 8.68
C GLU A 42 -7.11 5.41 8.18
N SER A 43 -6.83 5.86 6.95
CA SER A 43 -5.49 5.88 6.39
C SER A 43 -4.58 6.88 7.08
N GLU A 44 -5.09 8.06 7.43
CA GLU A 44 -4.32 9.07 8.17
C GLU A 44 -3.97 8.58 9.58
N ALA A 45 -4.90 7.96 10.29
CA ALA A 45 -4.64 7.36 11.60
C ALA A 45 -3.59 6.24 11.51
N LEU A 46 -3.68 5.43 10.46
CA LEU A 46 -2.72 4.35 10.21
C LEU A 46 -1.32 4.89 9.92
N TYR A 47 -1.23 5.93 9.09
CA TYR A 47 0.04 6.59 8.78
C TYR A 47 0.64 7.26 10.01
N GLN A 48 -0.16 7.96 10.80
CA GLN A 48 0.31 8.58 12.03
C GLN A 48 0.91 7.54 12.98
N ALA A 49 0.22 6.41 13.20
CA ALA A 49 0.72 5.35 14.06
C ALA A 49 2.03 4.72 13.54
N ALA A 50 2.15 4.51 12.23
CA ALA A 50 3.38 4.00 11.62
C ALA A 50 4.54 5.00 11.75
N HIS A 51 4.26 6.29 11.57
CA HIS A 51 5.24 7.37 11.67
C HIS A 51 5.73 7.57 13.10
N GLU A 52 4.85 7.54 14.09
CA GLU A 52 5.21 7.59 15.52
C GLU A 52 6.12 6.42 15.89
N ARG A 53 5.79 5.20 15.44
CA ARG A 53 6.63 4.01 15.66
C ARG A 53 8.04 4.17 15.08
N LYS A 54 8.18 4.83 13.94
CA LYS A 54 9.47 5.15 13.34
C LYS A 54 10.30 6.06 14.23
N HIS A 55 9.67 7.03 14.89
CA HIS A 55 10.36 7.91 15.85
C HIS A 55 10.66 7.23 17.19
N GLU A 56 9.92 6.19 17.54
CA GLU A 56 10.10 5.42 18.79
C GLU A 56 10.91 4.13 18.58
N VAL A 57 11.66 4.04 17.50
CA VAL A 57 12.45 2.85 17.18
C VAL A 57 13.54 2.55 18.20
N LEU A 58 14.15 3.61 18.78
CA LEU A 58 15.27 3.46 19.70
C LEU A 58 14.93 2.69 20.99
N PRO A 59 13.84 2.99 21.71
CA PRO A 59 13.44 2.16 22.87
C PRO A 59 13.29 0.69 22.54
N THR A 60 12.70 0.37 21.38
CA THR A 60 12.53 -1.02 20.92
C THR A 60 13.88 -1.69 20.64
N LEU A 61 14.82 -0.96 20.03
CA LEU A 61 16.18 -1.49 19.79
C LEU A 61 16.92 -1.79 21.10
N LEU A 62 16.71 -0.99 22.14
CA LEU A 62 17.31 -1.21 23.45
C LEU A 62 16.71 -2.42 24.20
N GLU A 63 15.45 -2.76 23.91
CA GLU A 63 14.82 -3.97 24.44
C GLU A 63 15.26 -5.26 23.72
N LEU A 64 15.79 -5.14 22.49
CA LEU A 64 16.41 -6.26 21.78
C LEU A 64 17.77 -6.56 22.44
N GLN A 65 18.04 -7.83 22.72
CA GLN A 65 19.27 -8.24 23.38
C GLN A 65 20.52 -7.84 22.59
N GLU A 66 21.61 -7.51 23.27
CA GLU A 66 22.87 -7.03 22.67
C GLU A 66 23.44 -7.90 21.57
N ASN A 67 23.13 -9.21 21.59
CA ASN A 67 23.60 -10.17 20.61
C ASN A 67 22.83 -10.17 19.26
N TYR A 68 21.81 -9.30 19.13
CA TYR A 68 20.92 -9.27 17.96
C TYR A 68 21.01 -7.96 17.16
N VAL A 69 22.23 -7.50 16.84
CA VAL A 69 22.47 -6.30 16.02
C VAL A 69 21.79 -6.44 14.65
N GLU A 70 21.88 -7.62 14.03
CA GLU A 70 21.23 -7.89 12.73
C GLU A 70 19.70 -7.86 12.86
N THR A 71 19.13 -8.39 13.94
CA THR A 71 17.69 -8.31 14.22
C THR A 71 17.23 -6.87 14.33
N GLY A 72 17.99 -6.03 15.04
CA GLY A 72 17.74 -4.59 15.13
C GLY A 72 17.75 -3.90 13.76
N HIS A 73 18.70 -4.24 12.90
CA HIS A 73 18.78 -3.73 11.53
C HIS A 73 17.51 -4.04 10.72
N TYR A 74 17.04 -5.28 10.75
CA TYR A 74 15.80 -5.65 10.04
C TYR A 74 14.55 -5.01 10.67
N TYR A 75 14.52 -4.82 11.97
CA TYR A 75 13.44 -4.09 12.63
C TYR A 75 13.34 -2.64 12.13
N VAL A 76 14.46 -1.93 12.03
CA VAL A 76 14.49 -0.57 11.47
C VAL A 76 13.95 -0.55 10.05
N GLN A 77 14.36 -1.50 9.21
CA GLN A 77 13.84 -1.62 7.83
C GLN A 77 12.32 -1.86 7.81
N ILE A 78 11.82 -2.74 8.67
CA ILE A 78 10.38 -3.03 8.76
C ILE A 78 9.59 -1.76 9.08
N VAL A 79 10.05 -1.00 10.07
CA VAL A 79 9.39 0.25 10.48
C VAL A 79 9.41 1.30 9.36
N ASP A 80 10.53 1.44 8.65
CA ASP A 80 10.66 2.34 7.51
C ASP A 80 9.73 1.96 6.36
N TYR A 81 9.69 0.69 5.99
CA TYR A 81 8.80 0.23 4.90
C TYR A 81 7.33 0.35 5.27
N LEU A 82 6.97 0.11 6.52
CA LEU A 82 5.60 0.26 7.00
C LEU A 82 5.13 1.73 6.94
N ASP A 83 6.00 2.65 7.32
CA ASP A 83 5.78 4.10 7.19
C ASP A 83 5.54 4.50 5.72
N GLU A 84 6.38 4.02 4.81
CA GLU A 84 6.24 4.29 3.37
C GLU A 84 4.97 3.69 2.75
N VAL A 85 4.57 2.50 3.16
CA VAL A 85 3.31 1.87 2.71
C VAL A 85 2.11 2.70 3.18
N ALA A 86 2.08 3.07 4.44
CA ALA A 86 0.99 3.86 5.02
C ALA A 86 0.90 5.26 4.39
N LYS A 87 2.05 5.89 4.13
CA LYS A 87 2.15 7.18 3.44
C LYS A 87 1.61 7.11 2.00
N ALA A 88 2.02 6.10 1.23
CA ALA A 88 1.50 5.89 -0.11
C ALA A 88 -0.02 5.72 -0.13
N LEU A 89 -0.57 5.04 0.86
CA LEU A 89 -2.02 4.87 1.01
C LEU A 89 -2.74 6.21 1.24
N VAL A 90 -2.22 7.08 2.09
CA VAL A 90 -2.78 8.44 2.30
C VAL A 90 -2.72 9.25 1.02
N HIS A 91 -1.66 9.11 0.23
CA HIS A 91 -1.53 9.77 -1.08
C HIS A 91 -2.53 9.28 -2.13
N ILE A 92 -3.23 8.18 -1.86
CA ILE A 92 -4.34 7.68 -2.68
C ILE A 92 -5.69 8.13 -2.10
N THR A 93 -5.91 7.94 -0.80
CA THR A 93 -7.20 8.19 -0.16
C THR A 93 -7.59 9.66 -0.17
N ARG A 94 -6.68 10.55 0.20
CA ARG A 94 -6.94 11.99 0.30
C ARG A 94 -7.31 12.62 -1.04
N PRO A 95 -6.51 12.50 -2.12
CA PRO A 95 -6.88 13.07 -3.41
C PRO A 95 -8.13 12.41 -4.02
N SER A 96 -8.39 11.14 -3.73
CA SER A 96 -9.62 10.46 -4.15
C SER A 96 -10.86 11.08 -3.51
N PHE A 97 -10.82 11.33 -2.21
CA PHE A 97 -11.89 12.02 -1.50
C PHE A 97 -12.07 13.45 -2.02
N ASP A 98 -10.98 14.22 -2.13
CA ASP A 98 -11.02 15.61 -2.58
C ASP A 98 -11.63 15.74 -3.98
N HIS A 99 -11.32 14.83 -4.88
CA HIS A 99 -11.86 14.80 -6.23
C HIS A 99 -13.39 14.69 -6.23
N ILE A 100 -13.93 13.73 -5.50
CA ILE A 100 -15.38 13.51 -5.43
C ILE A 100 -16.06 14.61 -4.59
N ASN A 101 -15.44 15.03 -3.48
CA ASN A 101 -15.98 16.06 -2.60
C ASN A 101 -16.08 17.43 -3.28
N ASN A 102 -15.17 17.75 -4.20
CA ASN A 102 -15.18 18.97 -4.99
C ASN A 102 -16.01 18.86 -6.30
N ASN A 103 -16.78 17.80 -6.46
CA ASN A 103 -17.63 17.53 -7.61
C ASN A 103 -16.89 17.57 -8.94
N HIS A 104 -15.64 17.10 -8.97
CA HIS A 104 -14.92 16.92 -10.22
C HIS A 104 -15.51 15.75 -11.00
N GLU A 105 -15.39 15.83 -12.33
CA GLU A 105 -15.85 14.78 -13.22
C GLU A 105 -15.19 13.43 -12.85
N GLY A 106 -16.02 12.39 -12.68
CA GLY A 106 -15.58 11.05 -12.39
C GLY A 106 -14.76 10.43 -13.53
N PHE A 107 -14.24 9.24 -13.26
CA PHE A 107 -13.49 8.51 -14.29
C PHE A 107 -14.39 8.00 -15.41
N ARG A 108 -13.84 7.96 -16.62
CA ARG A 108 -14.46 7.31 -17.77
C ARG A 108 -14.52 5.79 -17.56
N VAL A 109 -15.41 5.12 -18.30
CA VAL A 109 -15.56 3.64 -18.21
C VAL A 109 -14.24 2.92 -18.42
N ASP A 110 -13.46 3.33 -19.42
CA ASP A 110 -12.15 2.71 -19.72
C ASP A 110 -11.11 2.93 -18.61
N GLN A 111 -11.12 4.09 -17.95
CA GLN A 111 -10.29 4.34 -16.75
C GLN A 111 -10.72 3.46 -15.57
N LEU A 112 -12.02 3.31 -15.35
CA LEU A 112 -12.56 2.44 -14.31
C LEU A 112 -12.21 0.97 -14.55
N GLU A 113 -12.26 0.50 -15.79
CA GLU A 113 -11.85 -0.87 -16.15
C GLU A 113 -10.37 -1.10 -15.87
N ASP A 114 -9.50 -0.15 -16.21
CA ASP A 114 -8.08 -0.22 -15.88
C ASP A 114 -7.87 -0.32 -14.36
N LEU A 115 -8.52 0.54 -13.58
CA LEU A 115 -8.37 0.57 -12.11
C LEU A 115 -8.98 -0.66 -11.45
N LYS A 116 -10.05 -1.22 -11.97
CA LYS A 116 -10.61 -2.51 -11.48
C LYS A 116 -9.63 -3.66 -11.68
N ARG A 117 -8.99 -3.73 -12.84
CA ARG A 117 -7.96 -4.74 -13.12
C ARG A 117 -6.77 -4.59 -12.17
N VAL A 118 -6.31 -3.36 -11.95
CA VAL A 118 -5.25 -3.06 -10.98
C VAL A 118 -5.67 -3.51 -9.58
N ASN A 119 -6.90 -3.20 -9.14
CA ASN A 119 -7.40 -3.59 -7.83
C ASN A 119 -7.44 -5.11 -7.63
N GLU A 120 -7.86 -5.85 -8.65
CA GLU A 120 -7.86 -7.31 -8.62
C GLU A 120 -6.45 -7.89 -8.45
N GLN A 121 -5.48 -7.39 -9.20
CA GLN A 121 -4.08 -7.80 -9.09
C GLN A 121 -3.46 -7.43 -7.74
N VAL A 122 -3.71 -6.22 -7.25
CA VAL A 122 -3.27 -5.76 -5.92
C VAL A 122 -3.88 -6.63 -4.83
N SER A 123 -5.18 -6.92 -4.90
CA SER A 123 -5.87 -7.78 -3.92
C SER A 123 -5.27 -9.17 -3.87
N THR A 124 -4.92 -9.76 -5.01
CA THR A 124 -4.26 -11.06 -5.08
C THR A 124 -2.90 -11.04 -4.39
N ILE A 125 -2.07 -10.02 -4.68
CA ILE A 125 -0.75 -9.86 -4.06
C ILE A 125 -0.88 -9.69 -2.54
N TYR A 126 -1.78 -8.79 -2.08
CA TYR A 126 -1.94 -8.49 -0.66
C TYR A 126 -2.53 -9.66 0.13
N THR A 127 -3.42 -10.45 -0.47
CA THR A 127 -3.91 -11.69 0.15
C THR A 127 -2.75 -12.63 0.48
N LYS A 128 -1.82 -12.82 -0.46
CA LYS A 128 -0.64 -13.66 -0.26
C LYS A 128 0.34 -13.04 0.75
N ILE A 129 0.59 -11.75 0.68
CA ILE A 129 1.45 -11.04 1.66
C ILE A 129 0.89 -11.19 3.06
N ASN A 130 -0.40 -10.90 3.26
CA ASN A 130 -1.04 -10.98 4.57
C ASN A 130 -1.05 -12.41 5.13
N GLU A 131 -1.24 -13.42 4.28
CA GLU A 131 -1.14 -14.81 4.70
C GLU A 131 0.28 -15.17 5.18
N MET A 132 1.32 -14.78 4.44
CA MET A 132 2.71 -15.01 4.85
C MET A 132 3.05 -14.27 6.14
N LEU A 133 2.62 -13.03 6.30
CA LEU A 133 2.83 -12.27 7.54
C LEU A 133 2.12 -12.92 8.74
N ARG A 134 0.89 -13.39 8.55
CA ARG A 134 0.10 -14.04 9.60
C ARG A 134 0.64 -15.41 10.01
N THR A 135 1.13 -16.20 9.06
CA THR A 135 1.61 -17.55 9.28
C THR A 135 3.11 -17.65 9.54
N ASN A 136 3.85 -16.57 9.29
CA ASN A 136 5.32 -16.53 9.28
C ASN A 136 5.95 -17.60 8.35
N ARG A 137 5.25 -17.91 7.25
CA ARG A 137 5.69 -18.85 6.21
C ARG A 137 5.93 -18.07 4.91
N PHE A 138 7.16 -18.15 4.40
CA PHE A 138 7.64 -17.31 3.29
C PHE A 138 7.95 -18.09 2.01
N GLU A 139 7.39 -19.28 1.86
CA GLU A 139 7.65 -20.18 0.72
C GLU A 139 7.14 -19.59 -0.61
N GLN A 140 6.11 -18.74 -0.56
CA GLN A 140 5.51 -18.12 -1.76
C GLN A 140 6.13 -16.77 -2.13
N LEU A 141 7.29 -16.41 -1.60
CA LEU A 141 7.92 -15.11 -1.88
C LEU A 141 8.24 -14.92 -3.37
N ASP A 142 8.67 -15.99 -4.05
CA ASP A 142 8.95 -15.95 -5.50
C ASP A 142 7.68 -15.74 -6.34
N GLU A 143 6.56 -16.28 -5.88
CA GLU A 143 5.25 -16.06 -6.51
C GLU A 143 4.83 -14.58 -6.42
N ILE A 144 5.09 -13.93 -5.29
CA ILE A 144 4.83 -12.49 -5.14
C ILE A 144 5.69 -11.67 -6.11
N LEU A 145 6.96 -12.05 -6.33
CA LEU A 145 7.81 -11.37 -7.30
C LEU A 145 7.23 -11.46 -8.71
N ARG A 146 6.74 -12.62 -9.10
CA ARG A 146 6.09 -12.82 -10.41
C ARG A 146 4.82 -11.97 -10.53
N LEU A 147 3.94 -12.01 -9.56
CA LEU A 147 2.70 -11.23 -9.54
C LEU A 147 2.96 -9.73 -9.52
N ARG A 148 3.99 -9.29 -8.81
CA ARG A 148 4.44 -7.89 -8.82
C ARG A 148 4.87 -7.45 -10.22
N ASP A 149 5.65 -8.24 -10.91
CA ASP A 149 6.14 -7.91 -12.25
C ASP A 149 4.97 -7.83 -13.24
N GLU A 150 4.01 -8.74 -13.16
CA GLU A 150 2.77 -8.69 -13.94
C GLU A 150 1.94 -7.41 -13.64
N LEU A 151 1.82 -7.04 -12.36
CA LEU A 151 1.17 -5.79 -11.97
C LEU A 151 1.90 -4.57 -12.53
N PHE A 152 3.23 -4.54 -12.46
CA PHE A 152 4.01 -3.41 -12.96
C PHE A 152 3.87 -3.24 -14.48
N ASP A 153 3.76 -4.32 -15.23
CA ASP A 153 3.43 -4.28 -16.65
C ASP A 153 2.03 -3.71 -16.88
N THR A 154 1.05 -4.11 -16.08
CA THR A 154 -0.31 -3.54 -16.11
C THR A 154 -0.32 -2.04 -15.81
N LEU A 155 0.42 -1.61 -14.78
CA LEU A 155 0.55 -0.19 -14.42
C LEU A 155 1.23 0.63 -15.53
N ALA A 156 2.27 0.08 -16.15
CA ALA A 156 2.96 0.73 -17.28
C ALA A 156 2.02 0.88 -18.50
N ALA A 157 1.22 -0.14 -18.79
CA ALA A 157 0.21 -0.08 -19.86
C ALA A 157 -0.88 0.96 -19.53
N ALA A 158 -1.32 1.05 -18.29
CA ALA A 158 -2.30 2.04 -17.83
C ALA A 158 -1.78 3.48 -18.00
N ILE A 159 -0.52 3.75 -17.69
CA ILE A 159 0.11 5.04 -17.91
C ILE A 159 0.11 5.40 -19.40
N LYS A 160 0.51 4.47 -20.28
CA LYS A 160 0.51 4.68 -21.73
C LYS A 160 -0.89 4.98 -22.25
N SER A 161 -1.91 4.27 -21.78
CA SER A 161 -3.31 4.50 -22.14
C SER A 161 -3.77 5.88 -21.70
N GLN A 162 -3.39 6.31 -20.48
CA GLN A 162 -3.74 7.65 -19.99
C GLN A 162 -3.07 8.77 -20.82
N ILE A 163 -1.83 8.61 -21.20
CA ILE A 163 -1.14 9.58 -22.09
C ILE A 163 -1.89 9.71 -23.43
N LYS A 164 -2.36 8.60 -24.00
CA LYS A 164 -3.17 8.62 -25.23
C LYS A 164 -4.49 9.38 -25.02
N ARG A 165 -5.18 9.17 -23.87
CA ARG A 165 -6.42 9.90 -23.53
C ARG A 165 -6.18 11.39 -23.42
N VAL A 166 -5.09 11.81 -22.79
CA VAL A 166 -4.72 13.23 -22.67
C VAL A 166 -4.46 13.85 -24.04
N LYS A 167 -3.69 13.17 -24.89
CA LYS A 167 -3.41 13.64 -26.27
C LYS A 167 -4.67 13.74 -27.12
N ALA A 168 -5.62 12.83 -26.94
CA ALA A 168 -6.92 12.84 -27.61
C ALA A 168 -7.94 13.81 -26.98
N LYS A 169 -7.55 14.56 -25.94
CA LYS A 169 -8.45 15.43 -25.14
C LYS A 169 -9.67 14.69 -24.60
N ALA A 170 -9.51 13.40 -24.30
CA ALA A 170 -10.57 12.51 -23.83
C ALA A 170 -10.62 12.37 -22.31
N SER A 171 -9.81 13.13 -21.58
CA SER A 171 -9.75 13.12 -20.11
C SER A 171 -9.48 14.53 -19.60
N THR A 172 -10.15 14.91 -18.50
CA THR A 172 -9.89 16.19 -17.86
C THR A 172 -8.53 16.19 -17.18
N THR A 173 -7.95 17.37 -16.95
CA THR A 173 -6.67 17.50 -16.25
C THR A 173 -6.74 16.91 -14.84
N ARG A 174 -7.80 17.21 -14.09
CA ARG A 174 -7.96 16.73 -12.71
C ARG A 174 -8.14 15.21 -12.64
N SER A 175 -8.95 14.64 -13.52
CA SER A 175 -9.13 13.19 -13.63
C SER A 175 -7.83 12.50 -14.02
N SER A 176 -7.06 13.09 -14.95
CA SER A 176 -5.75 12.56 -15.36
C SER A 176 -4.74 12.57 -14.23
N ILE A 177 -4.65 13.64 -13.45
CA ILE A 177 -3.75 13.75 -12.30
C ILE A 177 -4.11 12.71 -11.25
N LEU A 178 -5.39 12.57 -10.89
CA LEU A 178 -5.82 11.57 -9.92
C LEU A 178 -5.52 10.15 -10.38
N TYR A 179 -5.84 9.83 -11.64
CA TYR A 179 -5.57 8.52 -12.22
C TYR A 179 -4.09 8.16 -12.15
N LEU A 180 -3.20 9.05 -12.60
CA LEU A 180 -1.75 8.82 -12.58
C LEU A 180 -1.20 8.76 -11.15
N THR A 181 -1.74 9.54 -10.23
CA THR A 181 -1.38 9.48 -8.81
C THR A 181 -1.70 8.10 -8.22
N ILE A 182 -2.90 7.57 -8.47
CA ILE A 182 -3.29 6.24 -7.99
C ILE A 182 -2.34 5.17 -8.56
N ILE A 183 -2.04 5.22 -9.86
CA ILE A 183 -1.13 4.27 -10.50
C ILE A 183 0.27 4.30 -9.86
N ASN A 184 0.85 5.48 -9.71
CA ASN A 184 2.20 5.64 -9.17
C ASN A 184 2.30 5.26 -7.68
N GLU A 185 1.33 5.65 -6.87
CA GLU A 185 1.31 5.32 -5.44
C GLU A 185 1.00 3.84 -5.20
N THR A 186 0.20 3.22 -6.05
CA THR A 186 -0.02 1.76 -6.03
C THR A 186 1.30 1.01 -6.26
N LYS A 187 2.09 1.45 -7.23
CA LYS A 187 3.43 0.88 -7.48
C LYS A 187 4.33 0.99 -6.25
N THR A 188 4.42 2.17 -5.67
CA THR A 188 5.20 2.43 -4.45
C THR A 188 4.75 1.54 -3.30
N MET A 189 3.44 1.48 -3.05
CA MET A 189 2.85 0.70 -1.97
C MET A 189 3.17 -0.80 -2.09
N VAL A 190 3.02 -1.37 -3.27
CA VAL A 190 3.31 -2.79 -3.52
C VAL A 190 4.81 -3.09 -3.40
N LEU A 191 5.66 -2.21 -3.94
CA LEU A 191 7.12 -2.35 -3.85
C LEU A 191 7.58 -2.36 -2.38
N GLN A 192 7.13 -1.43 -1.57
CA GLN A 192 7.49 -1.33 -0.16
C GLN A 192 6.91 -2.47 0.67
N SER A 193 5.71 -2.94 0.35
CA SER A 193 5.10 -4.10 1.01
C SER A 193 5.90 -5.39 0.77
N ARG A 194 6.43 -5.58 -0.41
CA ARG A 194 7.34 -6.70 -0.73
C ARG A 194 8.65 -6.58 0.06
N ASN A 195 9.23 -5.39 0.13
CA ASN A 195 10.44 -5.15 0.90
C ASN A 195 10.21 -5.41 2.40
N LEU A 196 9.08 -4.98 2.93
CA LEU A 196 8.65 -5.28 4.29
C LEU A 196 8.60 -6.79 4.57
N LEU A 197 7.96 -7.54 3.67
CA LEU A 197 7.84 -8.99 3.79
C LEU A 197 9.20 -9.68 3.82
N LYS A 198 10.12 -9.27 2.97
CA LYS A 198 11.50 -9.78 2.93
C LYS A 198 12.24 -9.46 4.23
N SER A 199 12.13 -8.24 4.73
CA SER A 199 12.76 -7.84 6.00
C SER A 199 12.19 -8.59 7.19
N GLN A 200 10.88 -8.87 7.23
CA GLN A 200 10.27 -9.68 8.28
C GLN A 200 10.77 -11.13 8.24
N LYS A 201 10.94 -11.71 7.05
CA LYS A 201 11.54 -13.04 6.91
C LYS A 201 12.92 -13.09 7.57
N TYR A 202 13.78 -12.12 7.31
CA TYR A 202 15.12 -12.07 7.91
C TYR A 202 15.08 -11.74 9.40
N PHE A 203 14.21 -10.84 9.82
CA PHE A 203 13.99 -10.52 11.23
C PHE A 203 13.69 -11.78 12.05
N LEU A 204 12.79 -12.62 11.57
CA LEU A 204 12.42 -13.87 12.22
C LEU A 204 13.51 -14.95 12.18
N SER A 205 14.34 -14.96 11.16
CA SER A 205 15.42 -15.94 11.04
C SER A 205 16.61 -15.64 11.96
N LYS A 206 16.68 -14.44 12.52
CA LYS A 206 17.77 -13.94 13.38
C LYS A 206 17.33 -13.70 14.83
N SER A 207 16.03 -13.76 15.11
CA SER A 207 15.43 -13.65 16.46
C SER A 207 15.08 -15.04 17.09
#